data_d3d52fedf1226094d8aaeedc37af352f
#
_entry.id   d3d52fedf1226094d8aaeedc37af352f
#
_cell.length_a   1.000
_cell.length_b   1.000
_cell.length_c   1.000
_cell.angle_alpha   90.00
_cell.angle_beta   90.00
_cell.angle_gamma   90.00
#
_symmetry.space_group_name_H-M   'P 1'
#
loop_
_entity.id
_entity.type
_entity.pdbx_description
1 polymer ?
#
loop_
_entity_poly.entity_id
_entity_poly.type
_entity_poly.pdbx_seq_one_letter_code
_entity_poly.pdbx_strand_id
1 'polypeptide(L)'
;MSFVRIFFEHLTVAQNIEMCLRLVLAFIIGGIIGLERSNRFKEAGVRTHIIVCCTTALIMLISKYGFADMGSAEIMEYYGSKGADSARIAAQAVSGISFLCAGVIIKVGGNIRGLTTGAGIWMTAGLGLAIGAGMYVVTGFTVLLILVLQYVLYRIPVGVDSYDGYHLTFVIRGNNDFEKLLREQLGKWDARITENTINWTKDGNVEFDFVVLRLEEIKYSEIKKFADENECIISFSYNPIRTHTQ
;
A
#
# COMPACT_ATOMS: atom_id res chain seq x y z
N MET A 1 19.47 -45.13 -8.94
CA MET A 1 18.00 -45.18 -9.05
C MET A 1 17.26 -44.80 -7.76
N SER A 2 17.93 -44.80 -6.61
CA SER A 2 17.33 -44.49 -5.30
C SER A 2 17.18 -43.01 -4.98
N PHE A 3 18.08 -42.11 -5.46
CA PHE A 3 18.05 -40.66 -5.13
C PHE A 3 16.87 -39.93 -5.77
N VAL A 4 16.53 -40.29 -7.01
CA VAL A 4 15.36 -39.71 -7.72
C VAL A 4 14.05 -40.14 -7.06
N ARG A 5 13.97 -41.35 -6.51
CA ARG A 5 12.79 -41.85 -5.81
C ARG A 5 12.46 -41.08 -4.54
N ILE A 6 13.48 -40.69 -3.76
CA ILE A 6 13.30 -39.90 -2.54
C ILE A 6 12.71 -38.52 -2.84
N PHE A 7 13.05 -37.93 -3.98
CA PHE A 7 12.55 -36.59 -4.37
C PHE A 7 11.13 -36.58 -4.96
N PHE A 8 10.63 -37.71 -5.48
CA PHE A 8 9.38 -37.82 -6.22
C PHE A 8 8.41 -38.85 -5.66
N GLU A 9 8.60 -39.29 -4.40
CA GLU A 9 7.90 -40.42 -3.83
C GLU A 9 6.37 -40.26 -3.74
N HIS A 10 5.88 -39.00 -3.67
CA HIS A 10 4.45 -38.70 -3.51
C HIS A 10 3.79 -38.00 -4.73
N LEU A 11 4.60 -37.45 -5.65
CA LEU A 11 4.09 -36.68 -6.79
C LEU A 11 4.78 -37.10 -8.09
N THR A 12 4.03 -37.19 -9.16
CA THR A 12 4.59 -37.43 -10.49
C THR A 12 5.47 -36.28 -10.94
N VAL A 13 6.45 -36.53 -11.84
CA VAL A 13 7.30 -35.47 -12.41
C VAL A 13 6.47 -34.38 -13.06
N ALA A 14 5.38 -34.72 -13.74
CA ALA A 14 4.47 -33.76 -14.36
C ALA A 14 3.79 -32.83 -13.32
N GLN A 15 3.36 -33.39 -12.18
CA GLN A 15 2.79 -32.58 -11.08
C GLN A 15 3.81 -31.63 -10.45
N ASN A 16 5.04 -32.08 -10.27
CA ASN A 16 6.11 -31.20 -9.75
C ASN A 16 6.42 -30.07 -10.72
N ILE A 17 6.46 -30.35 -12.04
CA ILE A 17 6.63 -29.29 -13.07
C ILE A 17 5.45 -28.31 -13.01
N GLU A 18 4.23 -28.77 -12.91
CA GLU A 18 3.05 -27.93 -12.80
C GLU A 18 3.12 -27.01 -11.57
N MET A 19 3.53 -27.53 -10.41
CA MET A 19 3.70 -26.71 -9.19
C MET A 19 4.78 -25.64 -9.35
N CYS A 20 5.91 -25.99 -9.97
CA CYS A 20 6.95 -25.00 -10.29
C CYS A 20 6.43 -23.91 -11.24
N LEU A 21 5.65 -24.28 -12.26
CA LEU A 21 5.02 -23.30 -13.17
C LEU A 21 4.04 -22.38 -12.47
N ARG A 22 3.30 -22.88 -11.46
CA ARG A 22 2.43 -22.04 -10.63
C ARG A 22 3.25 -21.00 -9.84
N LEU A 23 4.39 -21.38 -9.27
CA LEU A 23 5.29 -20.45 -8.58
C LEU A 23 5.87 -19.40 -9.53
N VAL A 24 6.27 -19.82 -10.76
CA VAL A 24 6.72 -18.86 -11.80
C VAL A 24 5.60 -17.89 -12.16
N LEU A 25 4.37 -18.38 -12.31
CA LEU A 25 3.22 -17.51 -12.57
C LEU A 25 2.95 -16.52 -11.43
N ALA A 26 3.07 -16.98 -10.17
CA ALA A 26 2.95 -16.15 -8.99
C ALA A 26 4.04 -15.06 -8.95
N PHE A 27 5.28 -15.42 -9.33
CA PHE A 27 6.38 -14.45 -9.47
C PHE A 27 6.07 -13.38 -10.52
N ILE A 28 5.58 -13.77 -11.69
CA ILE A 28 5.24 -12.84 -12.78
C ILE A 28 4.11 -11.91 -12.35
N ILE A 29 3.01 -12.44 -11.79
CA ILE A 29 1.85 -11.64 -11.36
C ILE A 29 2.22 -10.70 -10.21
N GLY A 30 2.95 -11.19 -9.20
CA GLY A 30 3.48 -10.36 -8.13
C GLY A 30 4.39 -9.23 -8.66
N GLY A 31 5.20 -9.55 -9.69
CA GLY A 31 6.05 -8.59 -10.39
C GLY A 31 5.25 -7.50 -11.11
N ILE A 32 4.23 -7.87 -11.87
CA ILE A 32 3.37 -6.92 -12.60
C ILE A 32 2.70 -5.93 -11.64
N ILE A 33 2.09 -6.45 -10.56
CA ILE A 33 1.43 -5.61 -9.55
C ILE A 33 2.47 -4.73 -8.83
N GLY A 34 3.59 -5.32 -8.44
CA GLY A 34 4.66 -4.62 -7.75
C GLY A 34 5.30 -3.52 -8.59
N LEU A 35 5.46 -3.72 -9.91
CA LEU A 35 5.93 -2.69 -10.84
C LEU A 35 4.98 -1.50 -10.88
N GLU A 36 3.68 -1.75 -10.99
CA GLU A 36 2.69 -0.68 -10.95
C GLU A 36 2.76 0.10 -9.62
N ARG A 37 2.88 -0.61 -8.48
CA ARG A 37 3.03 0.01 -7.16
C ARG A 37 4.31 0.82 -7.02
N SER A 38 5.43 0.28 -7.51
CA SER A 38 6.73 0.94 -7.50
C SER A 38 6.74 2.21 -8.36
N ASN A 39 6.14 2.17 -9.54
CA ASN A 39 6.01 3.33 -10.42
C ASN A 39 5.15 4.45 -9.81
N ARG A 40 4.34 4.13 -8.82
CA ARG A 40 3.52 5.10 -8.06
C ARG A 40 4.11 5.45 -6.70
N PHE A 41 5.36 5.13 -6.44
CA PHE A 41 6.08 5.44 -5.21
C PHE A 41 5.33 5.00 -3.94
N LYS A 42 4.61 3.86 -4.01
CA LYS A 42 3.95 3.28 -2.82
C LYS A 42 4.98 2.54 -1.96
N GLU A 43 4.71 2.44 -0.66
CA GLU A 43 5.65 1.88 0.34
C GLU A 43 6.04 0.43 0.05
N ALA A 44 5.12 -0.39 -0.50
CA ALA A 44 5.40 -1.75 -0.94
C ALA A 44 5.55 -1.80 -2.47
N GLY A 45 6.75 -2.11 -2.92
CA GLY A 45 7.12 -2.18 -4.34
C GLY A 45 7.24 -3.63 -4.86
N VAL A 46 8.01 -3.78 -5.95
CA VAL A 46 8.18 -5.04 -6.72
C VAL A 46 8.59 -6.22 -5.84
N ARG A 47 9.62 -6.04 -5.01
CA ARG A 47 10.17 -7.13 -4.18
C ARG A 47 9.12 -7.66 -3.21
N THR A 48 8.40 -6.78 -2.54
CA THR A 48 7.38 -7.14 -1.55
C THR A 48 6.26 -7.93 -2.21
N HIS A 49 5.71 -7.46 -3.34
CA HIS A 49 4.61 -8.12 -4.03
C HIS A 49 5.02 -9.48 -4.61
N ILE A 50 6.22 -9.62 -5.17
CA ILE A 50 6.74 -10.91 -5.64
C ILE A 50 6.83 -11.91 -4.48
N ILE A 51 7.47 -11.52 -3.37
CA ILE A 51 7.65 -12.39 -2.20
C ILE A 51 6.30 -12.82 -1.63
N VAL A 52 5.36 -11.89 -1.44
CA VAL A 52 4.03 -12.18 -0.90
C VAL A 52 3.28 -13.15 -1.82
N CYS A 53 3.25 -12.88 -3.14
CA CYS A 53 2.54 -13.72 -4.10
C CYS A 53 3.11 -15.14 -4.17
N CYS A 54 4.45 -15.27 -4.27
CA CYS A 54 5.13 -16.57 -4.31
C CYS A 54 4.95 -17.35 -2.99
N THR A 55 5.09 -16.68 -1.85
CA THR A 55 4.96 -17.33 -0.54
C THR A 55 3.54 -17.85 -0.32
N THR A 56 2.52 -17.06 -0.66
CA THR A 56 1.13 -17.49 -0.50
C THR A 56 0.75 -18.58 -1.50
N ALA A 57 1.29 -18.55 -2.73
CA ALA A 57 1.15 -19.65 -3.68
C ALA A 57 1.79 -20.94 -3.14
N LEU A 58 2.99 -20.84 -2.59
CA LEU A 58 3.67 -21.98 -1.96
C LEU A 58 2.88 -22.53 -0.78
N ILE A 59 2.38 -21.66 0.12
CA ILE A 59 1.56 -22.09 1.26
C ILE A 59 0.31 -22.84 0.77
N MET A 60 -0.34 -22.36 -0.30
CA MET A 60 -1.50 -23.04 -0.86
C MET A 60 -1.14 -24.39 -1.48
N LEU A 61 0.02 -24.52 -2.13
CA LEU A 61 0.52 -25.79 -2.64
C LEU A 61 0.78 -26.78 -1.49
N ILE A 62 1.44 -26.33 -0.42
CA ILE A 62 1.66 -27.14 0.79
C ILE A 62 0.32 -27.56 1.40
N SER A 63 -0.63 -26.62 1.53
CA SER A 63 -1.94 -26.86 2.11
C SER A 63 -2.72 -27.92 1.34
N LYS A 64 -2.62 -27.91 0.00
CA LYS A 64 -3.39 -28.80 -0.88
C LYS A 64 -2.69 -30.16 -1.11
N TYR A 65 -1.38 -30.18 -1.20
CA TYR A 65 -0.63 -31.35 -1.66
C TYR A 65 0.37 -31.87 -0.63
N GLY A 66 0.77 -31.08 0.37
CA GLY A 66 1.82 -31.43 1.32
C GLY A 66 1.47 -32.56 2.30
N PHE A 67 0.18 -32.94 2.37
CA PHE A 67 -0.33 -34.01 3.24
C PHE A 67 -1.04 -35.10 2.45
N ALA A 68 -0.69 -35.25 1.18
CA ALA A 68 -1.32 -36.25 0.29
C ALA A 68 -1.07 -37.70 0.78
N ASP A 69 0.03 -37.93 1.44
CA ASP A 69 0.39 -39.22 2.09
C ASP A 69 -0.54 -39.60 3.25
N MET A 70 -1.07 -38.59 3.98
CA MET A 70 -1.98 -38.83 5.09
C MET A 70 -3.36 -39.36 4.71
N GLY A 71 -3.69 -39.40 3.42
CA GLY A 71 -4.91 -39.98 2.86
C GLY A 71 -4.78 -41.45 2.50
N SER A 72 -3.64 -42.12 2.71
CA SER A 72 -3.46 -43.54 2.43
C SER A 72 -4.32 -44.39 3.39
N ALA A 73 -4.84 -45.51 2.88
CA ALA A 73 -5.67 -46.42 3.66
C ALA A 73 -4.99 -46.91 4.95
N GLU A 74 -3.67 -47.14 4.91
CA GLU A 74 -2.85 -47.57 6.04
C GLU A 74 -2.78 -46.52 7.16
N ILE A 75 -2.67 -45.26 6.82
CA ILE A 75 -2.63 -44.15 7.80
C ILE A 75 -4.04 -43.85 8.35
N MET A 76 -5.09 -43.98 7.53
CA MET A 76 -6.47 -43.89 7.98
C MET A 76 -6.85 -44.99 9.00
N GLU A 77 -6.32 -46.17 8.85
CA GLU A 77 -6.56 -47.29 9.77
C GLU A 77 -5.84 -47.07 11.13
N TYR A 78 -4.65 -46.47 11.11
CA TYR A 78 -3.83 -46.27 12.30
C TYR A 78 -4.21 -45.06 13.14
N TYR A 79 -4.54 -43.93 12.49
CA TYR A 79 -4.82 -42.65 13.17
C TYR A 79 -6.32 -42.23 13.22
N GLY A 80 -7.22 -43.10 12.77
CA GLY A 80 -8.65 -42.83 12.81
C GLY A 80 -9.07 -41.65 11.89
N SER A 81 -9.69 -42.01 10.83
CA SER A 81 -10.35 -41.27 9.79
C SER A 81 -10.71 -39.79 10.05
N LYS A 82 -9.82 -38.86 9.81
CA LYS A 82 -10.14 -37.58 9.17
C LYS A 82 -8.88 -37.11 8.49
N GLY A 83 -8.82 -37.24 7.15
CA GLY A 83 -7.73 -36.69 6.37
C GLY A 83 -7.36 -35.28 6.75
N ALA A 84 -6.12 -34.88 6.59
CA ALA A 84 -5.66 -33.53 6.90
C ALA A 84 -6.55 -32.51 6.20
N ASP A 85 -7.07 -31.54 6.98
CA ASP A 85 -7.88 -30.47 6.45
C ASP A 85 -7.01 -29.53 5.62
N SER A 86 -7.08 -29.70 4.31
CA SER A 86 -6.28 -28.95 3.32
C SER A 86 -6.56 -27.44 3.32
N ALA A 87 -7.63 -26.97 3.95
CA ALA A 87 -7.96 -25.55 4.03
C ALA A 87 -7.29 -24.87 5.22
N ARG A 88 -6.86 -25.60 6.24
CA ARG A 88 -6.40 -25.04 7.51
C ARG A 88 -5.16 -24.18 7.40
N ILE A 89 -4.15 -24.63 6.65
CA ILE A 89 -2.90 -23.88 6.46
C ILE A 89 -3.16 -22.63 5.62
N ALA A 90 -3.97 -22.75 4.54
CA ALA A 90 -4.34 -21.62 3.71
C ALA A 90 -5.12 -20.57 4.52
N ALA A 91 -6.04 -21.00 5.40
CA ALA A 91 -6.80 -20.09 6.28
C ALA A 91 -5.86 -19.33 7.24
N GLN A 92 -4.87 -19.99 7.82
CA GLN A 92 -3.88 -19.34 8.68
C GLN A 92 -3.00 -18.34 7.91
N ALA A 93 -2.68 -18.59 6.64
CA ALA A 93 -1.96 -17.64 5.80
C ALA A 93 -2.75 -16.34 5.62
N VAL A 94 -4.06 -16.41 5.39
CA VAL A 94 -4.94 -15.23 5.28
C VAL A 94 -4.93 -14.40 6.57
N SER A 95 -4.97 -15.06 7.73
CA SER A 95 -4.86 -14.40 9.03
C SER A 95 -3.49 -13.76 9.23
N GLY A 96 -2.40 -14.50 8.91
CA GLY A 96 -1.02 -14.03 9.07
C GLY A 96 -0.69 -12.83 8.18
N ILE A 97 -1.15 -12.81 6.94
CA ILE A 97 -0.90 -11.68 6.04
C ILE A 97 -1.60 -10.40 6.52
N SER A 98 -2.73 -10.54 7.22
CA SER A 98 -3.45 -9.39 7.77
C SER A 98 -2.61 -8.61 8.78
N PHE A 99 -1.74 -9.30 9.53
CA PHE A 99 -0.78 -8.65 10.43
C PHE A 99 0.26 -7.80 9.68
N LEU A 100 0.80 -8.31 8.56
CA LEU A 100 1.70 -7.54 7.71
C LEU A 100 1.01 -6.33 7.10
N CYS A 101 -0.25 -6.49 6.64
CA CYS A 101 -1.05 -5.39 6.10
C CYS A 101 -1.31 -4.31 7.14
N ALA A 102 -1.60 -4.69 8.38
CA ALA A 102 -1.77 -3.74 9.48
C ALA A 102 -0.45 -3.02 9.81
N GLY A 103 0.69 -3.71 9.70
CA GLY A 103 2.02 -3.16 9.97
C GLY A 103 2.46 -2.04 9.03
N VAL A 104 1.89 -1.93 7.83
CA VAL A 104 2.18 -0.84 6.88
C VAL A 104 1.26 0.38 7.05
N ILE A 105 0.22 0.26 7.88
CA ILE A 105 -0.72 1.35 8.14
C ILE A 105 -0.20 2.14 9.34
N ILE A 106 0.17 3.40 9.11
CA ILE A 106 0.71 4.28 10.14
C ILE A 106 -0.11 5.57 10.22
N LYS A 107 -0.19 6.14 11.43
CA LYS A 107 -0.79 7.44 11.68
C LYS A 107 0.32 8.45 11.95
N VAL A 108 0.42 9.47 11.09
CA VAL A 108 1.42 10.55 11.22
C VAL A 108 0.69 11.89 11.15
N GLY A 109 0.83 12.73 12.19
CA GLY A 109 0.25 14.07 12.21
C GLY A 109 -1.27 14.11 11.95
N GLY A 110 -2.04 13.17 12.52
CA GLY A 110 -3.49 13.08 12.28
C GLY A 110 -3.90 12.31 11.02
N ASN A 111 -3.03 12.16 10.04
CA ASN A 111 -3.29 11.48 8.77
C ASN A 111 -2.93 10.00 8.84
N ILE A 112 -3.75 9.15 8.20
CA ILE A 112 -3.52 7.71 8.08
C ILE A 112 -2.90 7.44 6.70
N ARG A 113 -1.72 6.79 6.68
CA ARG A 113 -1.00 6.38 5.46
C ARG A 113 -0.92 4.86 5.39
N GLY A 114 -0.68 4.33 4.19
CA GLY A 114 -0.47 2.90 3.98
C GLY A 114 -1.74 2.06 3.81
N LEU A 115 -2.96 2.62 3.88
CA LEU A 115 -4.22 1.88 3.69
C LEU A 115 -4.27 1.16 2.33
N THR A 116 -3.98 1.88 1.25
CA THR A 116 -3.97 1.33 -0.11
C THR A 116 -2.85 0.30 -0.29
N THR A 117 -1.70 0.53 0.37
CA THR A 117 -0.57 -0.40 0.36
C THR A 117 -0.93 -1.70 1.08
N GLY A 118 -1.54 -1.63 2.26
CA GLY A 118 -2.00 -2.80 3.00
C GLY A 118 -3.04 -3.62 2.20
N ALA A 119 -4.04 -2.93 1.61
CA ALA A 119 -5.02 -3.58 0.74
C ALA A 119 -4.36 -4.24 -0.49
N GLY A 120 -3.35 -3.60 -1.10
CA GLY A 120 -2.59 -4.15 -2.22
C GLY A 120 -1.81 -5.41 -1.86
N ILE A 121 -1.16 -5.43 -0.69
CA ILE A 121 -0.44 -6.61 -0.18
C ILE A 121 -1.43 -7.76 0.07
N TRP A 122 -2.56 -7.48 0.72
CA TRP A 122 -3.58 -8.48 1.02
C TRP A 122 -4.17 -9.10 -0.25
N MET A 123 -4.47 -8.27 -1.23
CA MET A 123 -4.94 -8.70 -2.56
C MET A 123 -3.90 -9.58 -3.27
N THR A 124 -2.61 -9.18 -3.27
CA THR A 124 -1.52 -9.95 -3.89
C THR A 124 -1.38 -11.33 -3.22
N ALA A 125 -1.58 -11.40 -1.91
CA ALA A 125 -1.61 -12.67 -1.18
C ALA A 125 -2.78 -13.56 -1.64
N GLY A 126 -3.98 -12.99 -1.82
CA GLY A 126 -5.13 -13.70 -2.36
C GLY A 126 -4.89 -14.25 -3.77
N LEU A 127 -4.24 -13.47 -4.64
CA LEU A 127 -3.86 -13.92 -5.99
C LEU A 127 -2.85 -15.08 -5.93
N GLY A 128 -1.86 -15.02 -5.02
CA GLY A 128 -0.94 -16.13 -4.81
C GLY A 128 -1.66 -17.40 -4.36
N LEU A 129 -2.56 -17.32 -3.38
CA LEU A 129 -3.39 -18.46 -2.97
C LEU A 129 -4.21 -19.04 -4.13
N ALA A 130 -4.81 -18.19 -4.96
CA ALA A 130 -5.60 -18.61 -6.12
C ALA A 130 -4.74 -19.31 -7.17
N ILE A 131 -3.52 -18.81 -7.44
CA ILE A 131 -2.57 -19.46 -8.35
C ILE A 131 -2.14 -20.83 -7.80
N GLY A 132 -1.79 -20.90 -6.52
CA GLY A 132 -1.45 -22.15 -5.85
C GLY A 132 -2.59 -23.16 -5.91
N ALA A 133 -3.84 -22.72 -5.80
CA ALA A 133 -5.03 -23.56 -5.97
C ALA A 133 -5.28 -24.03 -7.39
N GLY A 134 -4.66 -23.38 -8.41
CA GLY A 134 -4.87 -23.68 -9.83
C GLY A 134 -6.02 -22.88 -10.48
N MET A 135 -6.47 -21.77 -9.86
CA MET A 135 -7.57 -20.93 -10.35
C MET A 135 -7.08 -19.86 -11.35
N TYR A 136 -6.46 -20.29 -12.44
CA TYR A 136 -5.74 -19.38 -13.36
C TYR A 136 -6.64 -18.34 -14.03
N VAL A 137 -7.83 -18.77 -14.50
CA VAL A 137 -8.77 -17.89 -15.22
C VAL A 137 -9.29 -16.78 -14.31
N VAL A 138 -9.72 -17.16 -13.10
CA VAL A 138 -10.19 -16.18 -12.09
C VAL A 138 -9.08 -15.24 -11.69
N THR A 139 -7.87 -15.75 -11.48
CA THR A 139 -6.70 -14.94 -11.16
C THR A 139 -6.39 -13.95 -12.27
N GLY A 140 -6.31 -14.39 -13.52
CA GLY A 140 -6.03 -13.51 -14.66
C GLY A 140 -7.08 -12.42 -14.83
N PHE A 141 -8.36 -12.76 -14.68
CA PHE A 141 -9.45 -11.78 -14.72
C PHE A 141 -9.35 -10.77 -13.57
N THR A 142 -9.06 -11.23 -12.35
CA THR A 142 -8.89 -10.35 -11.18
C THR A 142 -7.72 -9.40 -11.36
N VAL A 143 -6.58 -9.88 -11.86
CA VAL A 143 -5.40 -9.02 -12.15
C VAL A 143 -5.77 -7.95 -13.17
N LEU A 144 -6.48 -8.32 -14.25
CA LEU A 144 -6.95 -7.36 -15.27
C LEU A 144 -7.85 -6.29 -14.64
N LEU A 145 -8.84 -6.69 -13.86
CA LEU A 145 -9.75 -5.74 -13.18
C LEU A 145 -9.00 -4.76 -12.28
N ILE A 146 -8.02 -5.25 -11.55
CA ILE A 146 -7.24 -4.43 -10.62
C ILE A 146 -6.38 -3.42 -11.37
N LEU A 147 -5.69 -3.85 -12.43
CA LEU A 147 -4.88 -2.96 -13.26
C LEU A 147 -5.74 -1.88 -13.94
N VAL A 148 -6.92 -2.26 -14.43
CA VAL A 148 -7.88 -1.32 -15.00
C VAL A 148 -8.37 -0.35 -13.94
N LEU A 149 -8.77 -0.83 -12.76
CA LEU A 149 -9.21 0.01 -11.65
C LEU A 149 -8.14 1.02 -11.24
N GLN A 150 -6.90 0.56 -11.08
CA GLN A 150 -5.77 1.40 -10.70
C GLN A 150 -5.46 2.45 -11.77
N TYR A 151 -5.55 2.08 -13.05
CA TYR A 151 -5.37 3.01 -14.17
C TYR A 151 -6.47 4.07 -14.21
N VAL A 152 -7.75 3.64 -14.07
CA VAL A 152 -8.91 4.54 -14.11
C VAL A 152 -8.91 5.49 -12.91
N LEU A 153 -8.72 4.98 -11.69
CA LEU A 153 -8.68 5.81 -10.48
C LEU A 153 -7.51 6.80 -10.46
N TYR A 154 -6.43 6.49 -11.17
CA TYR A 154 -5.34 7.45 -11.32
C TYR A 154 -5.73 8.66 -12.17
N ARG A 155 -6.59 8.45 -13.16
CA ARG A 155 -7.04 9.53 -14.06
C ARG A 155 -8.17 10.39 -13.47
N ILE A 156 -8.86 9.86 -12.47
CA ILE A 156 -9.98 10.53 -11.82
C ILE A 156 -9.50 10.99 -10.45
N PRO A 157 -9.44 12.30 -10.18
CA PRO A 157 -9.10 12.81 -8.85
C PRO A 157 -10.25 12.47 -7.87
N VAL A 158 -10.12 11.33 -7.18
CA VAL A 158 -11.13 10.87 -6.20
C VAL A 158 -10.53 10.92 -4.80
N GLY A 159 -11.11 11.74 -3.95
CA GLY A 159 -10.80 11.77 -2.51
C GLY A 159 -9.61 12.64 -2.12
N VAL A 160 -9.18 12.48 -0.87
CA VAL A 160 -8.11 13.27 -0.23
C VAL A 160 -6.73 13.03 -0.87
N ASP A 161 -6.53 11.88 -1.51
CA ASP A 161 -5.29 11.54 -2.21
C ASP A 161 -5.01 12.44 -3.44
N SER A 162 -5.98 13.24 -3.85
CA SER A 162 -5.86 14.18 -4.99
C SER A 162 -5.38 15.57 -4.57
N TYR A 163 -5.24 15.81 -3.28
CA TYR A 163 -4.80 17.11 -2.78
C TYR A 163 -3.30 17.11 -2.53
N ASP A 164 -2.62 18.10 -3.06
CA ASP A 164 -1.25 18.41 -2.68
C ASP A 164 -1.23 19.07 -1.31
N GLY A 165 -0.38 18.55 -0.41
CA GLY A 165 -0.18 19.11 0.92
C GLY A 165 0.97 20.11 0.93
N TYR A 166 0.80 21.19 1.66
CA TYR A 166 1.82 22.22 1.84
C TYR A 166 1.94 22.60 3.30
N HIS A 167 3.17 22.63 3.79
CA HIS A 167 3.50 23.14 5.12
C HIS A 167 3.95 24.59 4.94
N LEU A 168 3.12 25.51 5.41
CA LEU A 168 3.33 26.95 5.30
C LEU A 168 3.61 27.51 6.69
N THR A 169 4.79 28.05 6.90
CA THR A 169 5.14 28.71 8.16
C THR A 169 5.33 30.20 7.87
N PHE A 170 4.68 31.06 8.61
CA PHE A 170 4.83 32.52 8.53
C PHE A 170 5.26 33.07 9.89
N VAL A 171 6.30 33.86 9.90
CA VAL A 171 6.71 34.63 11.09
C VAL A 171 6.28 36.08 10.88
N ILE A 172 5.43 36.57 11.76
CA ILE A 172 4.89 37.94 11.68
C ILE A 172 5.33 38.80 12.87
N ARG A 173 5.38 40.09 12.65
CA ARG A 173 5.64 41.09 13.70
C ARG A 173 4.32 41.58 14.30
N GLY A 174 4.15 41.39 15.62
CA GLY A 174 2.98 41.89 16.36
C GLY A 174 1.75 40.98 16.27
N ASN A 175 0.70 41.41 16.98
CA ASN A 175 -0.56 40.67 17.08
C ASN A 175 -1.59 41.33 16.14
N ASN A 176 -1.50 41.06 14.84
CA ASN A 176 -2.47 41.61 13.86
C ASN A 176 -3.44 40.49 13.45
N ASP A 177 -4.54 40.87 12.83
CA ASP A 177 -5.57 39.98 12.23
C ASP A 177 -5.00 39.14 11.06
N PHE A 178 -3.72 38.72 11.14
CA PHE A 178 -3.02 37.97 10.11
C PHE A 178 -3.70 36.62 9.84
N GLU A 179 -4.18 35.96 10.88
CA GLU A 179 -4.91 34.70 10.71
C GLU A 179 -6.14 34.87 9.81
N LYS A 180 -6.87 35.99 9.96
CA LYS A 180 -8.04 36.30 9.14
C LYS A 180 -7.63 36.59 7.70
N LEU A 181 -6.59 37.38 7.51
CA LEU A 181 -6.00 37.69 6.19
C LEU A 181 -5.55 36.42 5.48
N LEU A 182 -4.85 35.53 6.19
CA LEU A 182 -4.37 34.27 5.63
C LEU A 182 -5.52 33.33 5.29
N ARG A 183 -6.56 33.24 6.13
CA ARG A 183 -7.76 32.45 5.85
C ARG A 183 -8.51 32.96 4.62
N GLU A 184 -8.61 34.25 4.46
CA GLU A 184 -9.22 34.87 3.26
C GLU A 184 -8.40 34.55 2.00
N GLN A 185 -7.07 34.59 2.09
CA GLN A 185 -6.19 34.27 0.98
C GLN A 185 -6.21 32.78 0.64
N LEU A 186 -6.21 31.90 1.64
CA LEU A 186 -6.36 30.46 1.44
C LEU A 186 -7.71 30.10 0.82
N GLY A 187 -8.77 30.84 1.18
CA GLY A 187 -10.07 30.73 0.52
C GLY A 187 -10.02 31.10 -0.97
N LYS A 188 -9.27 32.15 -1.35
CA LYS A 188 -9.05 32.51 -2.77
C LYS A 188 -8.24 31.46 -3.52
N TRP A 189 -7.35 30.76 -2.84
CA TRP A 189 -6.57 29.66 -3.40
C TRP A 189 -7.32 28.32 -3.40
N ASP A 190 -8.57 28.27 -2.93
CA ASP A 190 -9.35 27.03 -2.74
C ASP A 190 -8.56 25.96 -1.93
N ALA A 191 -7.81 26.44 -0.95
CA ALA A 191 -6.97 25.61 -0.09
C ALA A 191 -7.67 25.36 1.24
N ARG A 192 -7.64 24.11 1.71
CA ARG A 192 -8.21 23.67 2.99
C ARG A 192 -7.13 23.58 4.06
N ILE A 193 -7.35 24.20 5.21
CA ILE A 193 -6.49 24.08 6.38
C ILE A 193 -6.80 22.73 7.06
N THR A 194 -5.77 21.91 7.27
CA THR A 194 -5.89 20.62 7.95
C THR A 194 -5.37 20.70 9.39
N GLU A 195 -4.29 21.44 9.58
CA GLU A 195 -3.66 21.65 10.89
C GLU A 195 -3.20 23.10 10.98
N ASN A 196 -3.32 23.68 12.17
CA ASN A 196 -2.77 24.99 12.48
C ASN A 196 -2.13 24.96 13.84
N THR A 197 -0.95 25.55 13.94
CA THR A 197 -0.24 25.78 15.21
C THR A 197 0.23 27.22 15.27
N ILE A 198 0.05 27.86 16.41
CA ILE A 198 0.47 29.25 16.64
C ILE A 198 1.45 29.25 17.79
N ASN A 199 2.68 29.68 17.53
CA ASN A 199 3.74 29.77 18.50
C ASN A 199 4.12 31.23 18.76
N TRP A 200 4.17 31.63 20.02
CA TRP A 200 4.64 32.94 20.42
C TRP A 200 6.13 32.90 20.73
N THR A 201 6.91 33.74 20.06
CA THR A 201 8.34 33.88 20.28
C THR A 201 8.60 34.98 21.32
N LYS A 202 9.63 34.79 22.14
CA LYS A 202 10.01 35.77 23.21
C LYS A 202 10.31 37.18 22.69
N ASP A 203 10.61 37.29 21.38
CA ASP A 203 10.94 38.58 20.73
C ASP A 203 9.70 39.37 20.27
N GLY A 204 8.51 38.95 20.68
CA GLY A 204 7.25 39.59 20.30
C GLY A 204 6.75 39.24 18.88
N ASN A 205 7.41 38.29 18.24
CA ASN A 205 6.97 37.76 16.94
C ASN A 205 6.04 36.55 17.16
N VAL A 206 5.13 36.33 16.19
CA VAL A 206 4.23 35.18 16.20
C VAL A 206 4.53 34.32 14.99
N GLU A 207 4.73 33.04 15.23
CA GLU A 207 4.92 32.02 14.20
C GLU A 207 3.60 31.29 13.97
N PHE A 208 3.11 31.37 12.76
CA PHE A 208 1.95 30.66 12.29
C PHE A 208 2.37 29.49 11.41
N ASP A 209 1.97 28.31 11.79
CA ASP A 209 2.30 27.08 11.11
C ASP A 209 1.03 26.37 10.64
N PHE A 210 0.89 26.22 9.32
CA PHE A 210 -0.31 25.68 8.69
C PHE A 210 0.04 24.50 7.79
N VAL A 211 -0.74 23.43 7.90
CA VAL A 211 -0.81 22.39 6.88
C VAL A 211 -2.05 22.64 6.03
N VAL A 212 -1.84 22.91 4.76
CA VAL A 212 -2.92 23.18 3.80
C VAL A 212 -2.94 22.15 2.70
N LEU A 213 -4.15 21.82 2.24
CA LEU A 213 -4.40 20.90 1.14
C LEU A 213 -5.07 21.66 -0.01
N ARG A 214 -4.59 21.47 -1.24
CA ARG A 214 -5.16 22.04 -2.45
C ARG A 214 -5.14 21.03 -3.60
N LEU A 215 -6.12 21.10 -4.51
CA LEU A 215 -6.19 20.26 -5.73
C LEU A 215 -5.15 20.65 -6.78
N GLU A 216 -4.78 21.93 -6.85
CA GLU A 216 -3.78 22.46 -7.77
C GLU A 216 -2.51 22.85 -7.01
N GLU A 217 -1.36 22.75 -7.67
CA GLU A 217 -0.08 23.14 -7.08
C GLU A 217 -0.09 24.63 -6.68
N ILE A 218 0.24 24.93 -5.41
CA ILE A 218 0.50 26.29 -4.96
C ILE A 218 1.90 26.69 -5.43
N LYS A 219 1.99 27.60 -6.37
CA LYS A 219 3.29 28.04 -6.86
C LYS A 219 3.98 28.93 -5.82
N TYR A 220 5.28 28.72 -5.64
CA TYR A 220 6.10 29.57 -4.76
C TYR A 220 5.91 31.07 -5.05
N SER A 221 5.73 31.45 -6.34
CA SER A 221 5.49 32.83 -6.75
C SER A 221 4.21 33.43 -6.17
N GLU A 222 3.15 32.64 -5.95
CA GLU A 222 1.89 33.09 -5.35
C GLU A 222 2.07 33.41 -3.87
N ILE A 223 2.81 32.54 -3.15
CA ILE A 223 3.09 32.74 -1.73
C ILE A 223 4.04 33.92 -1.54
N LYS A 224 5.07 34.03 -2.38
CA LYS A 224 5.99 35.14 -2.36
C LYS A 224 5.28 36.47 -2.59
N LYS A 225 4.40 36.53 -3.57
CA LYS A 225 3.59 37.73 -3.84
C LYS A 225 2.73 38.11 -2.64
N PHE A 226 2.08 37.14 -2.02
CA PHE A 226 1.31 37.38 -0.80
C PHE A 226 2.18 37.88 0.35
N ALA A 227 3.38 37.33 0.51
CA ALA A 227 4.33 37.80 1.54
C ALA A 227 4.83 39.23 1.25
N ASP A 228 5.13 39.57 -0.02
CA ASP A 228 5.62 40.89 -0.41
C ASP A 228 4.51 41.97 -0.28
N GLU A 229 3.22 41.60 -0.42
CA GLU A 229 2.07 42.49 -0.25
C GLU A 229 1.74 42.78 1.22
N ASN A 230 2.30 42.02 2.18
CA ASN A 230 1.98 42.14 3.60
C ASN A 230 3.23 42.44 4.44
N GLU A 231 3.46 43.70 4.75
CA GLU A 231 4.64 44.20 5.50
C GLU A 231 4.79 43.60 6.92
N CYS A 232 3.72 43.02 7.48
CA CYS A 232 3.77 42.34 8.77
C CYS A 232 4.54 41.02 8.74
N ILE A 233 4.75 40.40 7.55
CA ILE A 233 5.47 39.15 7.39
C ILE A 233 6.97 39.40 7.40
N ILE A 234 7.66 38.85 8.38
CA ILE A 234 9.13 38.93 8.51
C ILE A 234 9.80 37.87 7.65
N SER A 235 9.28 36.65 7.71
CA SER A 235 9.77 35.52 6.93
C SER A 235 8.68 34.49 6.69
N PHE A 236 8.82 33.70 5.65
CA PHE A 236 7.96 32.57 5.40
C PHE A 236 8.76 31.34 4.97
N SER A 237 8.23 30.15 5.26
CA SER A 237 8.72 28.86 4.77
C SER A 237 7.63 28.16 3.99
N TYR A 238 8.00 27.59 2.87
CA TYR A 238 7.13 26.83 1.98
C TYR A 238 7.74 25.45 1.73
N ASN A 239 7.14 24.43 2.30
CA ASN A 239 7.57 23.06 2.13
C ASN A 239 6.42 22.22 1.56
N PRO A 240 6.50 21.80 0.29
CA PRO A 240 5.51 20.88 -0.26
C PRO A 240 5.60 19.55 0.49
N ILE A 241 4.49 19.15 1.12
CA ILE A 241 4.35 17.80 1.65
C ILE A 241 3.99 16.95 0.44
N ARG A 242 4.99 16.30 -0.16
CA ARG A 242 4.77 15.44 -1.32
C ARG A 242 3.82 14.31 -0.94
N THR A 243 2.54 14.49 -1.23
CA THR A 243 1.51 13.45 -1.21
C THR A 243 1.51 12.68 -2.52
N HIS A 244 2.01 13.33 -3.61
CA HIS A 244 2.30 12.72 -4.91
C HIS A 244 3.73 13.06 -5.33
N THR A 245 4.61 12.10 -5.34
CA THR A 245 5.80 12.16 -6.20
C THR A 245 5.33 11.83 -7.62
N GLN A 246 5.61 12.73 -8.54
CA GLN A 246 5.44 12.57 -9.99
C GLN A 246 6.02 11.26 -10.50
#